data_d8cb9757c742d64e651d6f0cbfe45ad8
#
_entry.id   d8cb9757c742d64e651d6f0cbfe45ad8
#
_cell.length_a   1.000
_cell.length_b   1.000
_cell.length_c   1.000
_cell.angle_alpha   90.00
_cell.angle_beta   90.00
_cell.angle_gamma   90.00
#
_symmetry.space_group_name_H-M   'P 1'
#
loop_
_entity.id
_entity.type
_entity.pdbx_description
1 polymer ?
#
loop_
_entity_poly.entity_id
_entity_poly.type
_entity_poly.pdbx_seq_one_letter_code
_entity_poly.pdbx_strand_id
1 'polypeptide(L)'
;MGSKSRGGMLFASPMCTLLLSPAWALAEETVAMTPPVTDATWWRWPVILLFVTFAMGIIAVLGGVGGGVLFVPIISGFFPFHLDFVRGAGLLVALSGALAAGPGLLKANLASLRLAIPVALIAATMAVVGAMVGLALPTHIVQLALGGTILGIVAIMLTAKKSAVPDVPCADNLSSALRICGVYHDPAMGQDINWKIHRTPAGLATFIIIGFMAGMFGLGAGWANVPVLNLMMGAPLKISVATSKFLLSITDTSAAWIYMNKGCVIPMMVVPSLIGIMLGSFVGVRLLKVAKPAFIRWMVIAILAFAGLKALHKGLTVMGII
;
A
#
# COMPACT_ATOMS: atom_id res chain seq x y z
N MET A 1 -41.57 43.93 22.85
CA MET A 1 -42.18 43.08 21.84
C MET A 1 -41.07 42.64 20.90
N GLY A 2 -40.38 41.52 20.96
CA GLY A 2 -40.81 40.16 21.25
C GLY A 2 -40.85 39.38 19.94
N SER A 3 -39.75 38.74 19.56
CA SER A 3 -39.86 37.52 18.77
C SER A 3 -38.54 36.73 18.86
N LYS A 4 -38.56 35.69 19.65
CA LYS A 4 -37.58 34.57 19.69
C LYS A 4 -37.84 33.69 18.46
N SER A 5 -36.87 33.59 17.56
CA SER A 5 -36.79 32.49 16.61
C SER A 5 -35.79 31.47 17.11
N ARG A 6 -36.29 30.34 17.61
CA ARG A 6 -35.52 29.10 17.88
C ARG A 6 -35.28 28.41 16.55
N GLY A 7 -34.10 28.54 16.00
CA GLY A 7 -33.61 27.71 14.89
C GLY A 7 -32.93 26.47 15.45
N GLY A 8 -33.44 25.27 15.09
CA GLY A 8 -32.96 23.97 15.56
C GLY A 8 -31.49 23.70 15.24
N MET A 9 -30.74 23.34 16.24
CA MET A 9 -29.45 22.65 16.11
C MET A 9 -29.70 21.27 15.51
N LEU A 10 -29.57 21.15 14.21
CA LEU A 10 -29.34 19.86 13.56
C LEU A 10 -27.94 19.42 13.98
N PHE A 11 -27.87 18.32 14.71
CA PHE A 11 -26.65 17.57 14.99
C PHE A 11 -26.06 17.10 13.65
N ALA A 12 -25.27 17.94 13.00
CA ALA A 12 -24.39 17.51 11.94
C ALA A 12 -23.29 16.66 12.61
N SER A 13 -23.31 15.36 12.36
CA SER A 13 -22.28 14.47 12.86
C SER A 13 -20.89 14.99 12.45
N PRO A 14 -19.88 14.90 13.31
CA PRO A 14 -18.52 15.41 13.01
C PRO A 14 -17.93 14.80 11.74
N MET A 15 -18.47 13.67 11.28
CA MET A 15 -18.08 13.01 10.04
C MET A 15 -18.56 13.75 8.77
N CYS A 16 -19.70 14.50 8.85
CA CYS A 16 -20.22 15.23 7.70
C CYS A 16 -19.50 16.56 7.50
N THR A 17 -19.05 17.21 8.57
CA THR A 17 -18.25 18.44 8.52
C THR A 17 -16.83 18.21 8.01
N LEU A 18 -16.25 17.03 8.24
CA LEU A 18 -14.95 16.63 7.70
C LEU A 18 -14.94 16.45 6.16
N LEU A 19 -16.06 16.05 5.58
CA LEU A 19 -16.20 15.86 4.12
C LEU A 19 -16.48 17.17 3.37
N LEU A 20 -17.02 18.19 4.05
CA LEU A 20 -17.46 19.45 3.45
C LEU A 20 -16.54 20.64 3.75
N SER A 21 -15.47 20.46 4.54
CA SER A 21 -14.49 21.53 4.75
C SER A 21 -13.78 21.86 3.43
N PRO A 22 -13.84 23.12 2.96
CA PRO A 22 -13.22 23.48 1.70
C PRO A 22 -11.71 23.29 1.78
N ALA A 23 -11.13 22.71 0.73
CA ALA A 23 -9.70 22.35 0.67
C ALA A 23 -8.74 23.51 0.98
N TRP A 24 -9.17 24.78 0.76
CA TRP A 24 -8.36 25.96 1.07
C TRP A 24 -8.23 26.23 2.57
N ALA A 25 -9.23 25.91 3.39
CA ALA A 25 -9.17 26.12 4.84
C ALA A 25 -8.16 25.20 5.54
N LEU A 26 -7.89 24.03 4.93
CA LEU A 26 -6.88 23.09 5.39
C LEU A 26 -5.49 23.40 4.82
N ALA A 27 -5.43 24.15 3.71
CA ALA A 27 -4.18 24.59 3.11
C ALA A 27 -3.49 25.66 3.98
N GLU A 28 -4.23 26.48 4.73
CA GLU A 28 -3.64 27.46 5.66
C GLU A 28 -2.98 26.80 6.88
N GLU A 29 -3.56 25.73 7.41
CA GLU A 29 -2.96 24.97 8.52
C GLU A 29 -1.73 24.13 8.06
N THR A 30 -1.76 23.63 6.82
CA THR A 30 -0.65 22.85 6.25
C THR A 30 0.54 23.72 5.83
N VAL A 31 0.32 24.99 5.46
CA VAL A 31 1.41 25.93 5.16
C VAL A 31 2.25 26.23 6.41
N ALA A 32 1.65 26.21 7.61
CA ALA A 32 2.36 26.38 8.87
C ALA A 32 3.24 25.17 9.26
N MET A 33 3.05 23.99 8.63
CA MET A 33 3.84 22.76 8.89
C MET A 33 4.96 22.53 7.86
N THR A 34 5.09 23.35 6.83
CA THR A 34 6.24 23.28 5.94
C THR A 34 7.42 23.95 6.62
N PRO A 35 8.58 23.29 6.77
CA PRO A 35 9.78 23.97 7.24
C PRO A 35 10.07 25.14 6.31
N PRO A 36 10.49 26.30 6.85
CA PRO A 36 10.76 27.47 6.02
C PRO A 36 11.79 27.11 4.96
N VAL A 37 11.41 27.18 3.70
CA VAL A 37 12.28 26.94 2.53
C VAL A 37 13.11 28.21 2.33
N THR A 38 13.92 28.57 3.32
CA THR A 38 14.80 29.76 3.27
C THR A 38 16.24 29.42 2.89
N ASP A 39 16.58 28.14 2.77
CA ASP A 39 17.94 27.75 2.44
C ASP A 39 18.10 27.42 0.95
N ALA A 40 19.20 27.87 0.35
CA ALA A 40 19.65 27.57 -1.01
C ALA A 40 19.82 26.05 -1.29
N THR A 41 19.39 25.20 -0.38
CA THR A 41 19.56 23.73 -0.37
C THR A 41 18.26 22.96 -0.54
N TRP A 42 17.16 23.61 -0.93
CA TRP A 42 15.83 22.98 -1.13
C TRP A 42 15.87 21.79 -2.10
N TRP A 43 16.76 21.80 -3.10
CA TRP A 43 16.93 20.75 -4.09
C TRP A 43 17.58 19.47 -3.54
N ARG A 44 18.20 19.52 -2.36
CA ARG A 44 18.84 18.33 -1.75
C ARG A 44 17.85 17.23 -1.45
N TRP A 45 16.68 17.56 -0.88
CA TRP A 45 15.68 16.58 -0.53
C TRP A 45 15.10 15.85 -1.75
N PRO A 46 14.66 16.52 -2.83
CA PRO A 46 14.26 15.89 -4.05
C PRO A 46 15.29 14.94 -4.66
N VAL A 47 16.55 15.35 -4.69
CA VAL A 47 17.63 14.53 -5.24
C VAL A 47 17.90 13.30 -4.37
N ILE A 48 17.97 13.46 -3.06
CA ILE A 48 18.13 12.33 -2.12
C ILE A 48 16.96 11.35 -2.26
N LEU A 49 15.72 11.86 -2.30
CA LEU A 49 14.52 11.04 -2.47
C LEU A 49 14.55 10.27 -3.78
N LEU A 50 14.98 10.89 -4.89
CA LEU A 50 15.09 10.22 -6.18
C LEU A 50 16.04 9.01 -6.11
N PHE A 51 17.24 9.17 -5.54
CA PHE A 51 18.21 8.08 -5.45
C PHE A 51 17.77 7.00 -4.45
N VAL A 52 17.23 7.40 -3.31
CA VAL A 52 16.70 6.46 -2.31
C VAL A 52 15.56 5.65 -2.89
N THR A 53 14.59 6.29 -3.54
CA THR A 53 13.45 5.59 -4.14
C THR A 53 13.85 4.78 -5.36
N PHE A 54 14.88 5.19 -6.11
CA PHE A 54 15.47 4.38 -7.17
C PHE A 54 16.02 3.05 -6.63
N ALA A 55 16.83 3.11 -5.56
CA ALA A 55 17.33 1.91 -4.90
C ALA A 55 16.19 1.05 -4.32
N MET A 56 15.20 1.70 -3.70
CA MET A 56 13.99 1.02 -3.19
C MET A 56 13.18 0.35 -4.31
N GLY A 57 13.09 0.97 -5.50
CA GLY A 57 12.43 0.41 -6.67
C GLY A 57 13.05 -0.91 -7.11
N ILE A 58 14.37 -0.97 -7.15
CA ILE A 58 15.10 -2.20 -7.45
C ILE A 58 14.76 -3.28 -6.42
N ILE A 59 14.87 -2.95 -5.13
CA ILE A 59 14.62 -3.88 -4.01
C ILE A 59 13.17 -4.35 -3.98
N ALA A 60 12.21 -3.44 -4.18
CA ALA A 60 10.78 -3.73 -4.15
C ALA A 60 10.35 -4.71 -5.24
N VAL A 61 10.92 -4.57 -6.44
CA VAL A 61 10.66 -5.51 -7.55
C VAL A 61 11.29 -6.86 -7.26
N LEU A 62 12.52 -6.88 -6.82
CA LEU A 62 13.25 -8.10 -6.48
C LEU A 62 12.54 -8.85 -5.33
N GLY A 63 12.09 -8.16 -4.30
CA GLY A 63 11.38 -8.72 -3.14
C GLY A 63 9.94 -9.13 -3.44
N GLY A 64 9.35 -8.69 -4.55
CA GLY A 64 7.94 -8.89 -4.87
C GLY A 64 7.00 -8.16 -3.92
N VAL A 65 7.52 -7.18 -3.19
CA VAL A 65 6.80 -6.33 -2.24
C VAL A 65 6.48 -4.99 -2.93
N GLY A 66 5.34 -4.40 -2.67
CA GLY A 66 4.98 -3.10 -3.24
C GLY A 66 5.92 -1.98 -2.78
N GLY A 67 6.20 -1.00 -3.65
CA GLY A 67 7.11 0.12 -3.33
C GLY A 67 6.74 0.90 -2.07
N GLY A 68 5.45 1.11 -1.81
CA GLY A 68 4.95 1.82 -0.63
C GLY A 68 5.31 1.17 0.70
N VAL A 69 5.38 -0.17 0.73
CA VAL A 69 5.73 -0.94 1.94
C VAL A 69 7.15 -0.65 2.43
N LEU A 70 8.07 -0.35 1.52
CA LEU A 70 9.42 0.07 1.86
C LEU A 70 9.48 1.59 2.07
N PHE A 71 8.75 2.36 1.26
CA PHE A 71 8.79 3.81 1.26
C PHE A 71 8.36 4.41 2.60
N VAL A 72 7.16 4.08 3.06
CA VAL A 72 6.61 4.71 4.28
C VAL A 72 7.49 4.49 5.50
N PRO A 73 7.92 3.26 5.87
CA PRO A 73 8.74 3.06 7.04
C PRO A 73 10.13 3.70 6.93
N ILE A 74 10.75 3.66 5.75
CA ILE A 74 12.08 4.23 5.56
C ILE A 74 12.00 5.75 5.63
N ILE A 75 11.08 6.37 4.87
CA ILE A 75 11.00 7.83 4.85
C ILE A 75 10.51 8.38 6.19
N SER A 76 9.51 7.78 6.84
CA SER A 76 9.03 8.23 8.15
C SER A 76 10.06 8.03 9.27
N GLY A 77 10.93 7.02 9.13
CA GLY A 77 11.96 6.71 10.12
C GLY A 77 13.23 7.54 10.01
N PHE A 78 13.65 7.90 8.80
CA PHE A 78 14.96 8.51 8.54
C PHE A 78 14.90 9.97 8.11
N PHE A 79 13.75 10.43 7.63
CA PHE A 79 13.59 11.77 7.09
C PHE A 79 12.70 12.63 8.00
N PRO A 80 12.92 13.94 8.07
CA PRO A 80 12.17 14.85 8.94
C PRO A 80 10.85 15.29 8.33
N PHE A 81 10.14 14.38 7.65
CA PHE A 81 8.82 14.66 7.09
C PHE A 81 7.70 14.22 8.03
N HIS A 82 6.62 15.00 8.04
CA HIS A 82 5.42 14.61 8.79
C HIS A 82 4.81 13.33 8.19
N LEU A 83 4.31 12.45 9.05
CA LEU A 83 3.85 11.11 8.67
C LEU A 83 2.74 11.14 7.61
N ASP A 84 1.86 12.15 7.64
CA ASP A 84 0.73 12.24 6.70
C ASP A 84 1.18 12.48 5.27
N PHE A 85 2.20 13.33 5.06
CA PHE A 85 2.83 13.52 3.74
C PHE A 85 3.52 12.26 3.25
N VAL A 86 4.19 11.54 4.16
CA VAL A 86 4.87 10.28 3.83
C VAL A 86 3.86 9.21 3.43
N ARG A 87 2.70 9.12 4.11
CA ARG A 87 1.63 8.19 3.78
C ARG A 87 1.00 8.49 2.42
N GLY A 88 0.66 9.76 2.16
CA GLY A 88 0.13 10.18 0.86
C GLY A 88 1.11 9.90 -0.28
N ALA A 89 2.39 10.23 -0.09
CA ALA A 89 3.45 9.91 -1.06
C ALA A 89 3.62 8.39 -1.24
N GLY A 90 3.54 7.62 -0.16
CA GLY A 90 3.68 6.16 -0.18
C GLY A 90 2.64 5.46 -1.05
N LEU A 91 1.38 5.90 -1.00
CA LEU A 91 0.32 5.40 -1.89
C LEU A 91 0.60 5.70 -3.36
N LEU A 92 1.03 6.92 -3.67
CA LEU A 92 1.37 7.30 -5.03
C LEU A 92 2.60 6.56 -5.57
N VAL A 93 3.60 6.33 -4.71
CA VAL A 93 4.78 5.50 -5.03
C VAL A 93 4.38 4.04 -5.27
N ALA A 94 3.50 3.47 -4.45
CA ALA A 94 2.98 2.12 -4.65
C ALA A 94 2.18 2.01 -5.95
N LEU A 95 1.30 2.98 -6.21
CA LEU A 95 0.51 3.11 -7.42
C LEU A 95 1.38 3.17 -8.68
N SER A 96 2.41 4.03 -8.69
CA SER A 96 3.30 4.17 -9.85
C SER A 96 4.05 2.87 -10.16
N GLY A 97 4.51 2.16 -9.14
CA GLY A 97 5.12 0.83 -9.30
C GLY A 97 4.14 -0.21 -9.83
N ALA A 98 2.87 -0.16 -9.42
CA ALA A 98 1.82 -1.04 -9.92
C ALA A 98 1.46 -0.74 -11.38
N LEU A 99 1.33 0.55 -11.74
CA LEU A 99 1.04 0.99 -13.10
C LEU A 99 2.20 0.68 -14.07
N ALA A 100 3.44 0.78 -13.62
CA ALA A 100 4.60 0.42 -14.43
C ALA A 100 4.64 -1.08 -14.79
N ALA A 101 4.22 -1.95 -13.87
CA ALA A 101 4.21 -3.40 -14.06
C ALA A 101 2.89 -3.93 -14.68
N GLY A 102 1.77 -3.25 -14.44
CA GLY A 102 0.43 -3.71 -14.77
C GLY A 102 0.19 -4.09 -16.22
N PRO A 103 0.49 -3.23 -17.20
CA PRO A 103 0.24 -3.51 -18.62
C PRO A 103 0.97 -4.76 -19.13
N GLY A 104 2.19 -5.00 -18.66
CA GLY A 104 2.96 -6.20 -19.02
C GLY A 104 2.30 -7.48 -18.49
N LEU A 105 1.81 -7.46 -17.26
CA LEU A 105 1.18 -8.60 -16.62
C LEU A 105 -0.21 -8.91 -17.19
N LEU A 106 -0.97 -7.88 -17.57
CA LEU A 106 -2.27 -8.04 -18.27
C LEU A 106 -2.09 -8.65 -19.65
N LYS A 107 -1.13 -8.17 -20.43
CA LYS A 107 -0.81 -8.73 -21.76
C LYS A 107 -0.36 -10.18 -21.69
N ALA A 108 0.27 -10.59 -20.60
CA ALA A 108 0.67 -11.97 -20.36
C ALA A 108 -0.48 -12.88 -19.87
N ASN A 109 -1.72 -12.39 -19.77
CA ASN A 109 -2.88 -13.09 -19.22
C ASN A 109 -2.67 -13.68 -17.82
N LEU A 110 -1.77 -13.08 -17.04
CA LEU A 110 -1.49 -13.52 -15.67
C LEU A 110 -2.40 -12.86 -14.63
N ALA A 111 -3.04 -11.74 -14.94
CA ALA A 111 -3.96 -11.07 -14.01
C ALA A 111 -5.39 -11.55 -14.24
N SER A 112 -6.03 -12.07 -13.19
CA SER A 112 -7.43 -12.50 -13.22
C SER A 112 -8.35 -11.36 -12.80
N LEU A 113 -9.03 -10.73 -13.76
CA LEU A 113 -10.01 -9.67 -13.48
C LEU A 113 -11.21 -10.18 -12.70
N ARG A 114 -11.64 -11.43 -12.93
CA ARG A 114 -12.76 -12.04 -12.18
C ARG A 114 -12.47 -12.19 -10.69
N LEU A 115 -11.21 -12.47 -10.35
CA LEU A 115 -10.75 -12.49 -8.97
C LEU A 115 -10.52 -11.06 -8.44
N ALA A 116 -9.97 -10.18 -9.27
CA ALA A 116 -9.58 -8.83 -8.87
C ALA A 116 -10.77 -7.93 -8.54
N ILE A 117 -11.83 -7.94 -9.34
CA ILE A 117 -12.95 -6.98 -9.21
C ILE A 117 -13.64 -7.05 -7.84
N PRO A 118 -14.14 -8.22 -7.35
CA PRO A 118 -14.81 -8.27 -6.06
C PRO A 118 -13.88 -7.93 -4.89
N VAL A 119 -12.63 -8.34 -4.97
CA VAL A 119 -11.60 -8.02 -3.98
C VAL A 119 -11.29 -6.52 -4.00
N ALA A 120 -11.14 -5.92 -5.20
CA ALA A 120 -10.82 -4.51 -5.36
C ALA A 120 -11.93 -3.60 -4.80
N LEU A 121 -13.19 -3.93 -5.04
CA LEU A 121 -14.32 -3.14 -4.52
C LEU A 121 -14.31 -3.08 -3.00
N ILE A 122 -14.13 -4.24 -2.34
CA ILE A 122 -14.08 -4.30 -0.87
C ILE A 122 -12.82 -3.59 -0.35
N ALA A 123 -11.66 -3.91 -0.91
CA ALA A 123 -10.40 -3.33 -0.45
C ALA A 123 -10.33 -1.82 -0.69
N ALA A 124 -10.85 -1.30 -1.82
CA ALA A 124 -10.85 0.12 -2.14
C ALA A 124 -11.78 0.92 -1.22
N THR A 125 -12.99 0.43 -0.96
CA THR A 125 -13.90 1.09 -0.01
C THR A 125 -13.31 1.14 1.39
N MET A 126 -12.71 0.05 1.84
CA MET A 126 -12.05 0.01 3.15
C MET A 126 -10.76 0.82 3.19
N ALA A 127 -10.04 0.98 2.07
CA ALA A 127 -8.87 1.84 1.99
C ALA A 127 -9.25 3.33 2.11
N VAL A 128 -10.38 3.75 1.55
CA VAL A 128 -10.92 5.10 1.77
C VAL A 128 -11.24 5.33 3.24
N VAL A 129 -11.95 4.39 3.88
CA VAL A 129 -12.27 4.46 5.33
C VAL A 129 -10.98 4.49 6.15
N GLY A 130 -10.01 3.62 5.83
CA GLY A 130 -8.72 3.57 6.50
C GLY A 130 -7.94 4.87 6.37
N ALA A 131 -7.92 5.50 5.20
CA ALA A 131 -7.28 6.79 4.96
C ALA A 131 -7.92 7.90 5.82
N MET A 132 -9.26 7.95 5.87
CA MET A 132 -9.98 8.92 6.69
C MET A 132 -9.69 8.74 8.19
N VAL A 133 -9.76 7.51 8.68
CA VAL A 133 -9.44 7.18 10.08
C VAL A 133 -7.99 7.49 10.39
N GLY A 134 -7.07 7.11 9.50
CA GLY A 134 -5.64 7.37 9.68
C GLY A 134 -5.29 8.85 9.79
N LEU A 135 -5.98 9.72 9.03
CA LEU A 135 -5.80 11.17 9.11
C LEU A 135 -6.48 11.81 10.34
N ALA A 136 -7.50 11.16 10.90
CA ALA A 136 -8.18 11.62 12.12
C ALA A 136 -7.48 11.21 13.42
N LEU A 137 -6.63 10.18 13.36
CA LEU A 137 -5.92 9.66 14.53
C LEU A 137 -4.64 10.46 14.84
N PRO A 138 -4.28 10.63 16.11
CA PRO A 138 -3.02 11.23 16.51
C PRO A 138 -1.82 10.47 15.91
N THR A 139 -0.81 11.22 15.45
CA THR A 139 0.35 10.68 14.74
C THR A 139 1.10 9.58 15.51
N HIS A 140 1.19 9.69 16.83
CA HIS A 140 1.87 8.69 17.68
C HIS A 140 1.16 7.33 17.68
N ILE A 141 -0.19 7.31 17.72
CA ILE A 141 -0.97 6.07 17.65
C ILE A 141 -0.78 5.40 16.28
N VAL A 142 -0.87 6.18 15.21
CA VAL A 142 -0.67 5.67 13.85
C VAL A 142 0.75 5.13 13.68
N GLN A 143 1.75 5.77 14.28
CA GLN A 143 3.14 5.37 14.18
C GLN A 143 3.43 4.07 14.94
N LEU A 144 2.83 3.86 16.11
CA LEU A 144 2.88 2.60 16.85
C LEU A 144 2.21 1.47 16.08
N ALA A 145 1.00 1.72 15.59
CA ALA A 145 0.25 0.75 14.80
C ALA A 145 0.97 0.40 13.49
N LEU A 146 1.61 1.39 12.83
CA LEU A 146 2.47 1.18 11.67
C LEU A 146 3.65 0.26 11.99
N GLY A 147 4.37 0.54 13.07
CA GLY A 147 5.49 -0.28 13.52
C GLY A 147 5.07 -1.72 13.81
N GLY A 148 3.97 -1.92 14.54
CA GLY A 148 3.40 -3.24 14.82
C GLY A 148 3.00 -3.99 13.54
N THR A 149 2.38 -3.29 12.60
CA THR A 149 1.99 -3.85 11.30
C THR A 149 3.21 -4.31 10.50
N ILE A 150 4.26 -3.49 10.43
CA ILE A 150 5.48 -3.83 9.70
C ILE A 150 6.16 -5.07 10.32
N LEU A 151 6.22 -5.16 11.64
CA LEU A 151 6.75 -6.36 12.30
C LEU A 151 5.86 -7.59 12.07
N GLY A 152 4.53 -7.41 12.01
CA GLY A 152 3.60 -8.46 11.58
C GLY A 152 3.86 -8.92 10.15
N ILE A 153 4.13 -8.00 9.22
CA ILE A 153 4.54 -8.32 7.85
C ILE A 153 5.83 -9.13 7.84
N VAL A 154 6.82 -8.73 8.62
CA VAL A 154 8.10 -9.45 8.77
C VAL A 154 7.86 -10.88 9.27
N ALA A 155 7.01 -11.05 10.30
CA ALA A 155 6.66 -12.37 10.83
C ALA A 155 5.98 -13.25 9.77
N ILE A 156 5.03 -12.70 9.00
CA ILE A 156 4.40 -13.41 7.88
C ILE A 156 5.44 -13.77 6.81
N MET A 157 6.35 -12.88 6.46
CA MET A 157 7.40 -13.16 5.49
C MET A 157 8.37 -14.25 5.97
N LEU A 158 8.64 -14.34 7.27
CA LEU A 158 9.48 -15.39 7.84
C LEU A 158 8.81 -16.77 7.80
N THR A 159 7.51 -16.83 8.13
CA THR A 159 6.75 -18.08 8.26
C THR A 159 6.15 -18.58 6.95
N ALA A 160 5.86 -17.69 5.99
CA ALA A 160 5.20 -18.05 4.74
C ALA A 160 6.06 -18.99 3.87
N LYS A 161 5.63 -20.23 3.73
CA LYS A 161 6.15 -21.18 2.73
C LYS A 161 5.46 -20.84 1.40
N LYS A 162 6.21 -20.36 0.41
CA LYS A 162 5.67 -20.07 -0.92
C LYS A 162 5.35 -21.38 -1.64
N SER A 163 4.08 -21.65 -1.89
CA SER A 163 3.68 -22.69 -2.84
C SER A 163 3.57 -22.06 -4.23
N ALA A 164 4.28 -22.62 -5.20
CA ALA A 164 4.22 -22.15 -6.58
C ALA A 164 2.81 -22.38 -7.17
N VAL A 165 2.25 -23.55 -6.94
CA VAL A 165 0.91 -23.95 -7.32
C VAL A 165 0.28 -24.65 -6.11
N PRO A 166 -0.62 -23.98 -5.36
CA PRO A 166 -1.37 -24.64 -4.29
C PRO A 166 -2.31 -25.68 -4.85
N ASP A 167 -2.40 -26.83 -4.18
CA ASP A 167 -3.39 -27.86 -4.51
C ASP A 167 -4.74 -27.48 -3.90
N VAL A 168 -5.73 -27.24 -4.75
CA VAL A 168 -7.11 -26.90 -4.35
C VAL A 168 -8.04 -27.98 -4.83
N PRO A 169 -8.47 -28.91 -3.94
CA PRO A 169 -9.28 -30.05 -4.34
C PRO A 169 -10.68 -29.65 -4.85
N CYS A 170 -11.33 -28.66 -4.21
CA CYS A 170 -12.66 -28.21 -4.59
C CYS A 170 -12.78 -26.68 -4.55
N ALA A 171 -13.45 -26.10 -5.55
CA ALA A 171 -13.88 -24.71 -5.53
C ALA A 171 -15.05 -24.53 -4.55
N ASP A 172 -15.11 -23.40 -3.85
CA ASP A 172 -16.23 -23.06 -3.00
C ASP A 172 -17.43 -22.52 -3.81
N ASN A 173 -18.61 -22.50 -3.20
CA ASN A 173 -19.85 -22.06 -3.85
C ASN A 173 -19.75 -20.64 -4.41
N LEU A 174 -19.10 -19.73 -3.67
CA LEU A 174 -18.95 -18.33 -4.08
C LEU A 174 -17.99 -18.19 -5.25
N SER A 175 -16.87 -18.92 -5.25
CA SER A 175 -15.91 -18.90 -6.36
C SER A 175 -16.52 -19.47 -7.63
N SER A 176 -17.36 -20.51 -7.48
CA SER A 176 -18.10 -21.13 -8.59
C SER A 176 -19.16 -20.18 -9.14
N ALA A 177 -19.92 -19.49 -8.29
CA ALA A 177 -20.90 -18.48 -8.70
C ALA A 177 -20.27 -17.31 -9.44
N LEU A 178 -19.10 -16.84 -8.99
CA LEU A 178 -18.33 -15.78 -9.62
C LEU A 178 -17.46 -16.26 -10.79
N ARG A 179 -17.49 -17.57 -11.10
CA ARG A 179 -16.65 -18.20 -12.14
C ARG A 179 -15.17 -17.83 -12.03
N ILE A 180 -14.64 -17.84 -10.80
CA ILE A 180 -13.24 -17.54 -10.52
C ILE A 180 -12.42 -18.81 -10.69
N CYS A 181 -12.12 -19.15 -11.91
CA CYS A 181 -11.22 -20.22 -12.32
C CYS A 181 -10.58 -19.83 -13.64
N GLY A 182 -9.50 -20.50 -14.00
CA GLY A 182 -8.84 -20.24 -15.25
C GLY A 182 -7.74 -21.23 -15.56
N VAL A 183 -7.18 -21.06 -16.74
CA VAL A 183 -6.01 -21.79 -17.21
C VAL A 183 -4.96 -20.76 -17.55
N TYR A 184 -3.73 -20.95 -17.14
CA TYR A 184 -2.62 -20.16 -17.63
C TYR A 184 -1.48 -21.06 -18.09
N HIS A 185 -0.84 -20.65 -19.18
CA HIS A 185 0.35 -21.34 -19.68
C HIS A 185 1.58 -20.90 -18.84
N ASP A 186 2.26 -21.86 -18.23
CA ASP A 186 3.53 -21.60 -17.53
C ASP A 186 4.73 -21.88 -18.46
N PRO A 187 5.41 -20.83 -18.98
CA PRO A 187 6.55 -21.03 -19.87
C PRO A 187 7.73 -21.75 -19.20
N ALA A 188 7.83 -21.70 -17.87
CA ALA A 188 8.92 -22.35 -17.14
C ALA A 188 8.72 -23.86 -17.00
N MET A 189 7.46 -24.31 -16.97
CA MET A 189 7.10 -25.73 -16.88
C MET A 189 6.62 -26.31 -18.22
N GLY A 190 6.36 -25.44 -19.21
CA GLY A 190 5.84 -25.86 -20.52
C GLY A 190 4.45 -26.52 -20.45
N GLN A 191 3.66 -26.21 -19.42
CA GLN A 191 2.37 -26.87 -19.15
C GLN A 191 1.28 -25.83 -18.92
N ASP A 192 0.07 -26.20 -19.26
CA ASP A 192 -1.15 -25.45 -18.94
C ASP A 192 -1.64 -25.83 -17.54
N ILE A 193 -1.63 -24.85 -16.63
CA ILE A 193 -2.04 -25.04 -15.26
C ILE A 193 -3.49 -24.59 -15.09
N ASN A 194 -4.37 -25.54 -14.81
CA ASN A 194 -5.74 -25.26 -14.40
C ASN A 194 -5.72 -24.85 -12.93
N TRP A 195 -6.32 -23.72 -12.59
CA TRP A 195 -6.37 -23.25 -11.22
C TRP A 195 -7.80 -22.89 -10.80
N LYS A 196 -8.07 -23.10 -9.54
CA LYS A 196 -9.33 -22.77 -8.84
C LYS A 196 -8.97 -22.11 -7.52
N ILE A 197 -9.93 -21.43 -6.91
CA ILE A 197 -9.77 -20.88 -5.56
C ILE A 197 -10.77 -21.51 -4.60
N HIS A 198 -10.42 -21.46 -3.33
CA HIS A 198 -11.27 -21.89 -2.21
C HIS A 198 -11.26 -20.81 -1.13
N ARG A 199 -12.14 -20.94 -0.13
CA ARG A 199 -12.25 -20.02 1.01
C ARG A 199 -12.46 -18.56 0.59
N THR A 200 -13.17 -18.33 -0.49
CA THR A 200 -13.44 -16.97 -1.03
C THR A 200 -14.06 -16.04 0.01
N PRO A 201 -15.07 -16.43 0.85
CA PRO A 201 -15.63 -15.54 1.87
C PRO A 201 -14.60 -15.09 2.91
N ALA A 202 -13.76 -16.02 3.37
CA ALA A 202 -12.70 -15.71 4.32
C ALA A 202 -11.62 -14.80 3.70
N GLY A 203 -11.27 -15.03 2.43
CA GLY A 203 -10.40 -14.15 1.66
C GLY A 203 -10.95 -12.72 1.58
N LEU A 204 -12.22 -12.55 1.18
CA LEU A 204 -12.89 -11.25 1.10
C LEU A 204 -12.92 -10.54 2.46
N ALA A 205 -13.23 -11.26 3.55
CA ALA A 205 -13.18 -10.71 4.92
C ALA A 205 -11.78 -10.23 5.29
N THR A 206 -10.74 -10.96 4.90
CA THR A 206 -9.36 -10.54 5.14
C THR A 206 -9.01 -9.28 4.33
N PHE A 207 -9.56 -9.12 3.13
CA PHE A 207 -9.35 -7.91 2.32
C PHE A 207 -10.02 -6.66 2.88
N ILE A 208 -11.04 -6.78 3.75
CA ILE A 208 -11.57 -5.67 4.55
C ILE A 208 -10.45 -5.09 5.43
N ILE A 209 -9.77 -5.95 6.16
CA ILE A 209 -8.68 -5.55 7.07
C ILE A 209 -7.49 -5.00 6.28
N ILE A 210 -7.10 -5.69 5.20
CA ILE A 210 -5.97 -5.29 4.36
C ILE A 210 -6.21 -3.93 3.72
N GLY A 211 -7.40 -3.70 3.16
CA GLY A 211 -7.77 -2.41 2.57
C GLY A 211 -7.72 -1.29 3.60
N PHE A 212 -8.32 -1.51 4.77
CA PHE A 212 -8.29 -0.55 5.87
C PHE A 212 -6.85 -0.18 6.27
N MET A 213 -6.01 -1.18 6.51
CA MET A 213 -4.60 -0.96 6.89
C MET A 213 -3.79 -0.29 5.78
N ALA A 214 -4.02 -0.68 4.52
CA ALA A 214 -3.35 -0.09 3.36
C ALA A 214 -3.63 1.41 3.25
N GLY A 215 -4.89 1.82 3.40
CA GLY A 215 -5.29 3.22 3.40
C GLY A 215 -4.78 3.99 4.61
N MET A 216 -4.93 3.42 5.82
CA MET A 216 -4.54 4.06 7.08
C MET A 216 -3.04 4.34 7.15
N PHE A 217 -2.19 3.43 6.69
CA PHE A 217 -0.73 3.57 6.79
C PHE A 217 -0.06 4.08 5.51
N GLY A 218 -0.78 4.18 4.41
CA GLY A 218 -0.19 4.60 3.15
C GLY A 218 0.80 3.61 2.53
N LEU A 219 0.78 2.35 3.00
CA LEU A 219 1.71 1.30 2.57
C LEU A 219 1.36 0.70 1.19
N GLY A 220 0.09 0.85 0.78
CA GLY A 220 -0.48 0.01 -0.25
C GLY A 220 -0.70 -1.43 0.23
N ALA A 221 -1.60 -2.16 -0.42
CA ALA A 221 -1.99 -3.52 0.00
C ALA A 221 -1.03 -4.64 -0.49
N GLY A 222 0.05 -4.30 -1.22
CA GLY A 222 0.90 -5.28 -1.94
C GLY A 222 1.56 -6.33 -1.06
N TRP A 223 1.82 -6.03 0.19
CA TRP A 223 2.46 -6.93 1.15
C TRP A 223 1.57 -8.12 1.56
N ALA A 224 0.26 -7.89 1.63
CA ALA A 224 -0.70 -8.89 2.09
C ALA A 224 -1.48 -9.55 0.95
N ASN A 225 -1.70 -8.83 -0.16
CA ASN A 225 -2.47 -9.34 -1.28
C ASN A 225 -1.93 -10.68 -1.78
N VAL A 226 -0.61 -10.77 -2.00
CA VAL A 226 0.00 -12.00 -2.56
C VAL A 226 -0.12 -13.19 -1.59
N PRO A 227 0.24 -13.08 -0.29
CA PRO A 227 0.03 -14.15 0.66
C PRO A 227 -1.43 -14.60 0.77
N VAL A 228 -2.37 -13.67 0.83
CA VAL A 228 -3.79 -14.04 0.98
C VAL A 228 -4.33 -14.73 -0.28
N LEU A 229 -4.03 -14.19 -1.46
CA LEU A 229 -4.45 -14.81 -2.72
C LEU A 229 -3.83 -16.19 -2.92
N ASN A 230 -2.54 -16.37 -2.58
CA ASN A 230 -1.82 -17.62 -2.80
C ASN A 230 -2.05 -18.64 -1.69
N LEU A 231 -1.80 -18.28 -0.43
CA LEU A 231 -1.81 -19.24 0.68
C LEU A 231 -3.20 -19.49 1.24
N MET A 232 -4.06 -18.46 1.25
CA MET A 232 -5.38 -18.56 1.86
C MET A 232 -6.44 -18.96 0.82
N MET A 233 -6.44 -18.31 -0.36
CA MET A 233 -7.41 -18.56 -1.41
C MET A 233 -6.95 -19.63 -2.41
N GLY A 234 -5.67 -19.99 -2.45
CA GLY A 234 -5.15 -21.06 -3.30
C GLY A 234 -4.87 -20.66 -4.74
N ALA A 235 -4.80 -19.37 -5.07
CA ALA A 235 -4.44 -18.94 -6.40
C ALA A 235 -2.94 -19.18 -6.66
N PRO A 236 -2.52 -19.60 -7.88
CA PRO A 236 -1.11 -19.77 -8.22
C PRO A 236 -0.31 -18.49 -7.98
N LEU A 237 0.95 -18.63 -7.57
CA LEU A 237 1.78 -17.49 -7.17
C LEU A 237 1.90 -16.42 -8.27
N LYS A 238 2.06 -16.83 -9.53
CA LYS A 238 2.16 -15.90 -10.67
C LYS A 238 0.86 -15.11 -10.88
N ILE A 239 -0.29 -15.78 -10.77
CA ILE A 239 -1.62 -15.16 -10.84
C ILE A 239 -1.82 -14.21 -9.65
N SER A 240 -1.44 -14.64 -8.44
CA SER A 240 -1.55 -13.82 -7.22
C SER A 240 -0.74 -12.54 -7.32
N VAL A 241 0.51 -12.60 -7.80
CA VAL A 241 1.38 -11.43 -7.99
C VAL A 241 0.81 -10.47 -9.02
N ALA A 242 0.39 -10.98 -10.18
CA ALA A 242 -0.17 -10.16 -11.25
C ALA A 242 -1.50 -9.52 -10.85
N THR A 243 -2.40 -10.29 -10.23
CA THR A 243 -3.68 -9.80 -9.73
C THR A 243 -3.48 -8.77 -8.62
N SER A 244 -2.50 -8.97 -7.72
CA SER A 244 -2.14 -8.01 -6.68
C SER A 244 -1.73 -6.64 -7.24
N LYS A 245 -0.98 -6.59 -8.34
CA LYS A 245 -0.61 -5.31 -8.98
C LYS A 245 -1.83 -4.57 -9.52
N PHE A 246 -2.78 -5.30 -10.09
CA PHE A 246 -4.02 -4.71 -10.53
C PHE A 246 -4.88 -4.23 -9.35
N LEU A 247 -4.97 -5.00 -8.26
CA LEU A 247 -5.64 -4.59 -7.02
C LEU A 247 -5.05 -3.30 -6.45
N LEU A 248 -3.71 -3.21 -6.39
CA LEU A 248 -3.01 -2.02 -5.92
C LEU A 248 -3.38 -0.76 -6.73
N SER A 249 -3.50 -0.88 -8.05
CA SER A 249 -3.85 0.29 -8.87
C SER A 249 -5.23 0.87 -8.51
N ILE A 250 -6.18 0.05 -8.08
CA ILE A 250 -7.52 0.51 -7.68
C ILE A 250 -7.52 0.98 -6.22
N THR A 251 -7.00 0.17 -5.30
CA THR A 251 -7.02 0.47 -3.86
C THR A 251 -6.21 1.70 -3.51
N ASP A 252 -5.01 1.80 -4.08
CA ASP A 252 -4.11 2.91 -3.77
C ASP A 252 -4.58 4.22 -4.40
N THR A 253 -5.19 4.18 -5.59
CA THR A 253 -5.82 5.36 -6.19
C THR A 253 -6.95 5.88 -5.31
N SER A 254 -7.81 4.99 -4.81
CA SER A 254 -8.94 5.37 -3.96
C SER A 254 -8.50 6.01 -2.64
N ALA A 255 -7.48 5.46 -1.99
CA ALA A 255 -6.91 6.03 -0.77
C ALA A 255 -6.11 7.32 -1.05
N ALA A 256 -5.30 7.35 -2.12
CA ALA A 256 -4.51 8.52 -2.49
C ALA A 256 -5.40 9.75 -2.75
N TRP A 257 -6.59 9.55 -3.32
CA TRP A 257 -7.58 10.63 -3.51
C TRP A 257 -7.91 11.34 -2.20
N ILE A 258 -8.08 10.61 -1.10
CA ILE A 258 -8.35 11.19 0.24
C ILE A 258 -7.17 12.05 0.71
N TYR A 259 -5.92 11.52 0.60
CA TYR A 259 -4.72 12.27 0.99
C TYR A 259 -4.50 13.51 0.12
N MET A 260 -4.81 13.44 -1.18
CA MET A 260 -4.74 14.59 -2.10
C MET A 260 -5.74 15.68 -1.71
N ASN A 261 -7.01 15.31 -1.47
CA ASN A 261 -8.05 16.25 -1.07
C ASN A 261 -7.79 16.90 0.29
N LYS A 262 -7.04 16.24 1.15
CA LYS A 262 -6.64 16.77 2.47
C LYS A 262 -5.32 17.56 2.42
N GLY A 263 -4.78 17.82 1.23
CA GLY A 263 -3.51 18.55 1.08
C GLY A 263 -2.26 17.80 1.57
N CYS A 264 -2.38 16.50 1.86
CA CYS A 264 -1.29 15.68 2.38
C CYS A 264 -0.35 15.13 1.28
N VAL A 265 -0.24 15.85 0.15
CA VAL A 265 0.63 15.46 -0.97
C VAL A 265 1.49 16.66 -1.36
N ILE A 266 2.79 16.57 -1.09
CA ILE A 266 3.76 17.60 -1.46
C ILE A 266 4.41 17.20 -2.79
N PRO A 267 4.17 17.93 -3.90
CA PRO A 267 4.74 17.57 -5.20
C PRO A 267 6.26 17.42 -5.21
N MET A 268 6.95 18.27 -4.47
CA MET A 268 8.40 18.28 -4.36
C MET A 268 8.98 17.00 -3.73
N MET A 269 8.21 16.30 -2.88
CA MET A 269 8.55 15.00 -2.32
C MET A 269 8.10 13.87 -3.24
N VAL A 270 6.91 13.99 -3.80
CA VAL A 270 6.25 12.93 -4.56
C VAL A 270 6.87 12.73 -5.94
N VAL A 271 7.05 13.81 -6.74
CA VAL A 271 7.52 13.70 -8.12
C VAL A 271 8.89 12.99 -8.24
N PRO A 272 9.95 13.39 -7.51
CA PRO A 272 11.22 12.68 -7.59
C PRO A 272 11.11 11.24 -7.09
N SER A 273 10.25 10.99 -6.09
CA SER A 273 10.01 9.63 -5.58
C SER A 273 9.33 8.73 -6.59
N LEU A 274 8.36 9.24 -7.36
CA LEU A 274 7.70 8.51 -8.46
C LEU A 274 8.70 8.17 -9.56
N ILE A 275 9.48 9.14 -10.00
CA ILE A 275 10.49 8.92 -11.04
C ILE A 275 11.52 7.89 -10.58
N GLY A 276 12.03 8.04 -9.35
CA GLY A 276 12.99 7.11 -8.77
C GLY A 276 12.47 5.68 -8.72
N ILE A 277 11.27 5.46 -8.14
CA ILE A 277 10.70 4.10 -8.01
C ILE A 277 10.41 3.47 -9.37
N MET A 278 9.94 4.23 -10.34
CA MET A 278 9.68 3.74 -11.70
C MET A 278 10.97 3.30 -12.40
N LEU A 279 11.98 4.16 -12.41
CA LEU A 279 13.29 3.84 -13.00
C LEU A 279 13.96 2.66 -12.28
N GLY A 280 13.93 2.65 -10.95
CA GLY A 280 14.42 1.55 -10.14
C GLY A 280 13.70 0.24 -10.44
N SER A 281 12.39 0.28 -10.64
CA SER A 281 11.59 -0.90 -10.99
C SER A 281 11.98 -1.47 -12.35
N PHE A 282 12.24 -0.65 -13.37
CA PHE A 282 12.73 -1.12 -14.68
C PHE A 282 14.09 -1.82 -14.57
N VAL A 283 15.01 -1.26 -13.79
CA VAL A 283 16.31 -1.91 -13.53
C VAL A 283 16.12 -3.18 -12.70
N GLY A 284 15.26 -3.15 -11.69
CA GLY A 284 14.95 -4.30 -10.83
C GLY A 284 14.41 -5.50 -11.61
N VAL A 285 13.53 -5.28 -12.60
CA VAL A 285 13.02 -6.35 -13.48
C VAL A 285 14.15 -7.02 -14.28
N ARG A 286 15.14 -6.26 -14.75
CA ARG A 286 16.30 -6.81 -15.46
C ARG A 286 17.19 -7.60 -14.50
N LEU A 287 17.42 -7.08 -13.31
CA LEU A 287 18.27 -7.70 -12.30
C LEU A 287 17.63 -8.96 -11.70
N LEU A 288 16.30 -9.06 -11.68
CA LEU A 288 15.56 -10.22 -11.19
C LEU A 288 15.96 -11.52 -11.93
N LYS A 289 16.38 -11.42 -13.19
CA LYS A 289 16.82 -12.57 -13.99
C LYS A 289 18.11 -13.22 -13.47
N VAL A 290 18.94 -12.46 -12.76
CA VAL A 290 20.29 -12.87 -12.28
C VAL A 290 20.33 -13.03 -10.76
N ALA A 291 19.47 -12.35 -10.05
CA ALA A 291 19.51 -12.28 -8.59
C ALA A 291 18.95 -13.55 -7.92
N LYS A 292 19.61 -14.01 -6.85
CA LYS A 292 19.15 -15.14 -6.03
C LYS A 292 17.96 -14.73 -5.15
N PRO A 293 16.78 -15.37 -5.29
CA PRO A 293 15.57 -14.97 -4.56
C PRO A 293 15.70 -14.99 -3.04
N ALA A 294 16.50 -15.93 -2.51
CA ALA A 294 16.71 -16.06 -1.07
C ALA A 294 17.44 -14.85 -0.46
N PHE A 295 18.50 -14.35 -1.12
CA PHE A 295 19.24 -13.16 -0.66
C PHE A 295 18.35 -11.92 -0.60
N ILE A 296 17.55 -11.74 -1.65
CA ILE A 296 16.64 -10.60 -1.75
C ILE A 296 15.60 -10.62 -0.62
N ARG A 297 15.00 -11.80 -0.37
CA ARG A 297 14.03 -11.97 0.71
C ARG A 297 14.60 -11.58 2.07
N TRP A 298 15.80 -12.05 2.40
CA TRP A 298 16.48 -11.73 3.66
C TRP A 298 16.82 -10.24 3.78
N MET A 299 17.26 -9.64 2.68
CA MET A 299 17.54 -8.19 2.63
C MET A 299 16.28 -7.35 2.91
N VAL A 300 15.15 -7.70 2.28
CA VAL A 300 13.86 -7.01 2.51
C VAL A 300 13.39 -7.20 3.94
N ILE A 301 13.48 -8.41 4.49
CA ILE A 301 13.12 -8.70 5.89
C ILE A 301 13.97 -7.85 6.85
N ALA A 302 15.29 -7.79 6.64
CA ALA A 302 16.18 -7.00 7.49
C ALA A 302 15.84 -5.51 7.47
N ILE A 303 15.60 -4.94 6.27
CA ILE A 303 15.24 -3.53 6.11
C ILE A 303 13.89 -3.23 6.80
N LEU A 304 12.88 -4.08 6.57
CA LEU A 304 11.56 -3.90 7.19
C LEU A 304 11.61 -4.07 8.70
N ALA A 305 12.34 -5.06 9.21
CA ALA A 305 12.51 -5.27 10.66
C ALA A 305 13.14 -4.05 11.32
N PHE A 306 14.23 -3.52 10.75
CA PHE A 306 14.90 -2.33 11.26
C PHE A 306 13.99 -1.08 11.21
N ALA A 307 13.31 -0.87 10.08
CA ALA A 307 12.39 0.25 9.92
C ALA A 307 11.16 0.15 10.82
N GLY A 308 10.62 -1.06 11.03
CA GLY A 308 9.52 -1.32 11.97
C GLY A 308 9.90 -1.04 13.43
N LEU A 309 11.08 -1.50 13.85
CA LEU A 309 11.61 -1.21 15.19
C LEU A 309 11.80 0.30 15.39
N LYS A 310 12.34 1.00 14.39
CA LYS A 310 12.53 2.45 14.45
C LYS A 310 11.20 3.21 14.51
N ALA A 311 10.18 2.75 13.78
CA ALA A 311 8.83 3.33 13.83
C ALA A 311 8.19 3.15 15.21
N LEU A 312 8.34 1.95 15.83
CA LEU A 312 7.90 1.70 17.19
C LEU A 312 8.61 2.59 18.20
N HIS A 313 9.93 2.64 18.14
CA HIS A 313 10.73 3.48 19.03
C HIS A 313 10.28 4.96 18.94
N LYS A 314 10.13 5.48 17.73
CA LYS A 314 9.66 6.86 17.51
C LYS A 314 8.24 7.08 18.07
N GLY A 315 7.33 6.10 17.89
CA GLY A 315 5.99 6.17 18.48
C GLY A 315 6.00 6.21 20.00
N LEU A 316 6.83 5.38 20.65
CA LEU A 316 6.98 5.32 22.11
C LEU A 316 7.63 6.60 22.68
N THR A 317 8.64 7.16 21.98
CA THR A 317 9.30 8.41 22.37
C THR A 317 8.32 9.59 22.34
N VAL A 318 7.47 9.67 21.30
CA VAL A 318 6.44 10.73 21.21
C VAL A 318 5.37 10.59 22.29
N MET A 319 5.11 9.37 22.79
CA MET A 319 4.20 9.13 23.93
C MET A 319 4.85 9.44 25.29
N GLY A 320 6.14 9.72 25.34
CA GLY A 320 6.85 9.99 26.61
C GLY A 320 7.06 8.75 27.47
N ILE A 321 7.02 7.55 26.89
CA ILE A 321 7.22 6.28 27.60
C ILE A 321 8.72 5.92 27.67
N ILE A 322 9.49 6.39 26.69
CA ILE A 322 10.96 6.20 26.58
C ILE A 322 11.61 7.51 26.16
#